data_c021a6552c073319a84da0d9e7841de2
#
_entry.id   c021a6552c073319a84da0d9e7841de2
#
_cell.length_a   1.000
_cell.length_b   1.000
_cell.length_c   1.000
_cell.angle_alpha   90.00
_cell.angle_beta   90.00
_cell.angle_gamma   90.00
#
_symmetry.space_group_name_H-M   'P 1'
#
loop_
_entity.id
_entity.type
_entity.pdbx_description
1 polymer ?
#
loop_
_entity_poly.entity_id
_entity_poly.type
_entity_poly.pdbx_seq_one_letter_code
_entity_poly.pdbx_strand_id
1 'polypeptide(L)'
;MKKILSIVFLCTMLVLSACSSSSKSSSGADNQGIVEPKDLVVALGAEPTILDPQDSNDSLSNNATELLFDKLVTLDKDGKIVAQLAKEWSTSADGKKITFKLREGVKFQDDTPLNAEAVKFTFDRVLNKDNKLNRYSFYSEFIDKVNVDSEYQISFDLKFPFGPALTYFAQAAGAIHSPKNVKEQGKNLGKAPVGAGPFKLKEWVPGTKIVFEANPNYWGGKPKVKTITFKPVPENSARAIMLETGEADVISPVVPTDVERLKGNDKVNVLVSPSSRSLEFPMNMTKAPFNDVRVRQALNYAVDKETIVKKILNGYGKVAEAAFAEPVWGYSSVGAYPYDPEKAKKLLAEAGVAPGTKIMLWTPEGRYLMDRQIAEFVQGNLQAVGLNVEFKKFEWGTYKGITTNPKKDGYDIILDSWGASTGDADWAARPNFATTGSSNLSGITNADLDALLDKGMKTANPDERKKTYNDALKIIKEQAPWIFVLDNKQITGVRKNVEGVYTWTNERLILRDALKK
;
A
#
# COMPACT_ATOMS: atom_id res chain seq x y z
N MET A 1 -61.92 16.71 -38.24
CA MET A 1 -62.31 18.05 -38.79
C MET A 1 -61.09 18.95 -38.75
N LYS A 2 -60.67 19.40 -39.97
CA LYS A 2 -60.09 20.71 -40.36
C LYS A 2 -58.86 21.16 -39.54
N LYS A 3 -57.76 21.65 -40.10
CA LYS A 3 -57.16 21.99 -41.43
C LYS A 3 -55.73 22.47 -41.12
N ILE A 4 -54.70 21.94 -41.77
CA ILE A 4 -53.89 22.56 -42.84
C ILE A 4 -53.54 24.05 -42.62
N LEU A 5 -52.24 24.39 -42.52
CA LEU A 5 -51.60 25.31 -43.44
C LEU A 5 -50.06 25.30 -43.36
N SER A 6 -49.46 24.96 -44.49
CA SER A 6 -48.04 25.13 -44.83
C SER A 6 -47.78 26.59 -45.24
N ILE A 7 -46.58 27.13 -44.96
CA ILE A 7 -45.99 28.21 -45.76
C ILE A 7 -44.49 27.95 -45.89
N VAL A 8 -44.09 27.77 -47.14
CA VAL A 8 -42.73 27.75 -47.70
C VAL A 8 -42.38 29.21 -48.04
N PHE A 9 -41.19 29.67 -47.76
CA PHE A 9 -40.58 30.75 -48.52
C PHE A 9 -39.06 30.62 -48.65
N LEU A 10 -38.61 30.87 -49.83
CA LEU A 10 -37.45 30.47 -50.59
C LEU A 10 -36.46 31.67 -50.69
N CYS A 11 -35.16 31.36 -50.84
CA CYS A 11 -34.07 32.13 -51.52
C CYS A 11 -33.62 33.49 -50.95
N THR A 12 -32.33 33.66 -50.74
CA THR A 12 -31.42 34.18 -51.79
C THR A 12 -29.95 34.08 -51.37
N MET A 13 -29.12 33.56 -52.29
CA MET A 13 -27.64 33.65 -52.29
C MET A 13 -27.19 35.10 -52.52
N LEU A 14 -26.07 35.48 -51.91
CA LEU A 14 -25.18 36.50 -52.44
C LEU A 14 -23.71 36.09 -52.14
N VAL A 15 -23.01 35.84 -53.25
CA VAL A 15 -21.57 35.63 -53.35
C VAL A 15 -20.94 37.01 -53.55
N LEU A 16 -19.89 37.30 -52.81
CA LEU A 16 -18.93 38.36 -53.20
C LEU A 16 -17.51 37.90 -52.83
N SER A 17 -16.77 37.62 -53.89
CA SER A 17 -15.30 37.41 -53.88
C SER A 17 -14.60 38.77 -53.81
N ALA A 18 -13.53 38.88 -53.11
CA ALA A 18 -12.45 39.82 -53.41
C ALA A 18 -11.10 39.26 -52.89
N CYS A 19 -10.15 39.34 -53.80
CA CYS A 19 -8.80 38.81 -53.72
C CYS A 19 -7.79 39.66 -52.94
N SER A 20 -6.77 38.92 -52.45
CA SER A 20 -5.32 39.22 -52.55
C SER A 20 -4.73 40.36 -51.71
N SER A 21 -3.82 39.96 -50.84
CA SER A 21 -2.40 40.28 -51.01
C SER A 21 -1.50 39.54 -49.99
N SER A 22 -0.47 38.94 -50.51
CA SER A 22 0.60 38.24 -49.83
C SER A 22 1.50 39.17 -49.04
N SER A 23 1.84 38.77 -47.80
CA SER A 23 3.13 39.11 -47.23
C SER A 23 3.64 37.93 -46.40
N LYS A 24 4.73 37.32 -46.87
CA LYS A 24 5.56 36.36 -46.13
C LYS A 24 6.22 37.10 -44.97
N SER A 25 6.05 36.59 -43.75
CA SER A 25 7.09 36.70 -42.74
C SER A 25 7.14 35.37 -41.98
N SER A 26 8.27 34.68 -42.19
CA SER A 26 8.70 33.50 -41.48
C SER A 26 9.09 33.88 -40.05
N SER A 27 8.43 33.30 -39.08
CA SER A 27 9.03 33.03 -37.79
C SER A 27 8.44 31.70 -37.29
N GLY A 28 9.24 30.65 -37.42
CA GLY A 28 8.96 29.36 -36.80
C GLY A 28 8.97 29.53 -35.29
N ALA A 29 7.79 29.59 -34.71
CA ALA A 29 7.62 29.25 -33.31
C ALA A 29 7.06 27.83 -33.31
N ASP A 30 7.83 26.91 -32.77
CA ASP A 30 7.37 25.58 -32.41
C ASP A 30 6.10 25.70 -31.57
N ASN A 31 4.98 25.50 -32.21
CA ASN A 31 3.68 25.40 -31.56
C ASN A 31 3.64 23.99 -30.91
N GLN A 32 4.38 23.81 -29.80
CA GLN A 32 4.10 22.69 -28.89
C GLN A 32 2.66 22.94 -28.41
N GLY A 33 1.73 22.24 -29.06
CA GLY A 33 0.32 22.31 -28.72
C GLY A 33 0.14 22.12 -27.23
N ILE A 34 -0.38 23.16 -26.56
CA ILE A 34 -0.77 23.07 -25.15
C ILE A 34 -1.83 21.97 -25.09
N VAL A 35 -1.42 20.79 -24.62
CA VAL A 35 -2.35 19.68 -24.37
C VAL A 35 -3.22 20.10 -23.19
N GLU A 36 -4.48 20.41 -23.43
CA GLU A 36 -5.44 20.72 -22.36
C GLU A 36 -5.51 19.55 -21.38
N PRO A 37 -5.36 19.80 -20.06
CA PRO A 37 -5.42 18.76 -19.05
C PRO A 37 -6.77 18.02 -19.09
N LYS A 38 -6.72 16.67 -19.24
CA LYS A 38 -7.89 15.79 -19.33
C LYS A 38 -8.25 15.21 -17.97
N ASP A 39 -9.47 14.70 -17.86
CA ASP A 39 -9.93 13.96 -16.69
C ASP A 39 -9.39 12.53 -16.72
N LEU A 40 -8.98 12.01 -15.56
CA LEU A 40 -8.49 10.64 -15.35
C LEU A 40 -9.49 9.86 -14.50
N VAL A 41 -9.91 8.69 -14.96
CA VAL A 41 -10.79 7.78 -14.22
C VAL A 41 -10.02 6.55 -13.76
N VAL A 42 -10.08 6.26 -12.46
CA VAL A 42 -9.40 5.14 -11.80
C VAL A 42 -10.43 4.25 -11.14
N ALA A 43 -10.58 3.01 -11.63
CA ALA A 43 -11.47 2.03 -10.99
C ALA A 43 -10.67 1.15 -10.01
N LEU A 44 -11.10 1.15 -8.76
CA LEU A 44 -10.47 0.44 -7.64
C LEU A 44 -11.39 -0.66 -7.10
N GLY A 45 -10.80 -1.70 -6.52
CA GLY A 45 -11.56 -2.83 -5.97
C GLY A 45 -12.44 -2.49 -4.76
N ALA A 46 -12.16 -1.38 -4.09
CA ALA A 46 -12.98 -0.86 -2.98
C ALA A 46 -12.79 0.65 -2.84
N GLU A 47 -13.55 1.25 -1.94
CA GLU A 47 -13.51 2.68 -1.62
C GLU A 47 -12.52 2.98 -0.48
N PRO A 48 -11.78 4.13 -0.52
CA PRO A 48 -11.14 4.71 0.66
C PRO A 48 -12.13 4.91 1.81
N THR A 49 -11.75 4.56 3.03
CA THR A 49 -12.63 4.66 4.19
C THR A 49 -12.54 6.00 4.90
N ILE A 50 -11.36 6.64 4.84
CA ILE A 50 -11.05 7.90 5.51
C ILE A 50 -9.90 8.61 4.78
N LEU A 51 -9.95 9.95 4.72
CA LEU A 51 -8.89 10.76 4.11
C LEU A 51 -8.03 11.50 5.14
N ASP A 52 -8.02 11.04 6.38
CA ASP A 52 -7.06 11.45 7.41
C ASP A 52 -5.92 10.42 7.48
N PRO A 53 -4.71 10.73 6.97
CA PRO A 53 -3.60 9.77 6.92
C PRO A 53 -3.09 9.36 8.30
N GLN A 54 -3.30 10.16 9.35
CA GLN A 54 -2.92 9.81 10.72
C GLN A 54 -3.94 8.89 11.41
N ASP A 55 -5.15 8.80 10.88
CA ASP A 55 -6.20 7.90 11.39
C ASP A 55 -6.51 6.73 10.43
N SER A 56 -5.88 6.71 9.26
CA SER A 56 -6.00 5.62 8.29
C SER A 56 -5.00 4.50 8.54
N ASN A 57 -5.46 3.25 8.37
CA ASN A 57 -4.60 2.06 8.35
C ASN A 57 -4.84 1.18 7.10
N ASP A 58 -5.50 1.70 6.07
CA ASP A 58 -5.77 0.98 4.81
C ASP A 58 -5.05 1.58 3.60
N SER A 59 -4.73 0.73 2.62
CA SER A 59 -3.96 1.10 1.44
C SER A 59 -4.73 2.03 0.49
N LEU A 60 -6.05 1.88 0.38
CA LEU A 60 -6.87 2.67 -0.55
C LEU A 60 -7.00 4.12 -0.07
N SER A 61 -7.28 4.32 1.22
CA SER A 61 -7.25 5.65 1.85
C SER A 61 -5.90 6.32 1.65
N ASN A 62 -4.83 5.55 1.80
CA ASN A 62 -3.49 6.08 1.60
C ASN A 62 -3.19 6.46 0.13
N ASN A 63 -3.74 5.73 -0.87
CA ASN A 63 -3.62 6.12 -2.28
C ASN A 63 -4.30 7.48 -2.55
N ALA A 64 -5.45 7.71 -1.93
CA ALA A 64 -6.17 8.98 -2.03
C ALA A 64 -5.40 10.12 -1.35
N THR A 65 -4.83 9.87 -0.17
CA THR A 65 -4.09 10.90 0.58
C THR A 65 -2.75 11.28 -0.07
N GLU A 66 -2.13 10.41 -0.90
CA GLU A 66 -0.96 10.78 -1.72
C GLU A 66 -1.24 11.89 -2.75
N LEU A 67 -2.51 12.10 -3.12
CA LEU A 67 -2.93 13.20 -3.98
C LEU A 67 -3.12 14.52 -3.22
N LEU A 68 -3.56 14.43 -1.97
CA LEU A 68 -3.99 15.56 -1.16
C LEU A 68 -2.86 16.19 -0.34
N PHE A 69 -1.86 15.40 0.04
CA PHE A 69 -0.85 15.78 1.01
C PHE A 69 0.57 15.61 0.49
N ASP A 70 1.48 16.38 1.09
CA ASP A 70 2.92 16.16 1.02
C ASP A 70 3.49 15.88 2.40
N LYS A 71 4.68 15.26 2.41
CA LYS A 71 5.44 14.81 3.58
C LYS A 71 6.79 15.51 3.66
N LEU A 72 7.52 15.36 4.75
CA LEU A 72 8.89 15.88 4.85
C LEU A 72 9.80 15.26 3.79
N VAL A 73 9.75 13.95 3.69
CA VAL A 73 10.43 13.14 2.67
C VAL A 73 9.45 12.17 2.03
N THR A 74 9.76 11.68 0.84
CA THR A 74 8.93 10.71 0.11
C THR A 74 9.81 9.65 -0.54
N LEU A 75 9.20 8.73 -1.29
CA LEU A 75 9.92 7.75 -2.10
C LEU A 75 9.95 8.21 -3.55
N ASP A 76 11.05 7.92 -4.26
CA ASP A 76 11.06 7.96 -5.71
C ASP A 76 10.45 6.68 -6.31
N LYS A 77 10.43 6.56 -7.65
CA LYS A 77 9.89 5.37 -8.34
C LYS A 77 10.64 4.07 -8.02
N ASP A 78 11.88 4.18 -7.57
CA ASP A 78 12.75 3.06 -7.22
C ASP A 78 12.71 2.73 -5.70
N GLY A 79 11.85 3.43 -4.94
CA GLY A 79 11.66 3.25 -3.50
C GLY A 79 12.74 3.91 -2.62
N LYS A 80 13.56 4.79 -3.18
CA LYS A 80 14.58 5.54 -2.42
C LYS A 80 13.97 6.76 -1.75
N ILE A 81 14.43 7.09 -0.54
CA ILE A 81 14.04 8.32 0.15
C ILE A 81 14.56 9.53 -0.61
N VAL A 82 13.67 10.45 -0.91
CA VAL A 82 13.96 11.73 -1.58
C VAL A 82 13.29 12.90 -0.86
N ALA A 83 13.82 14.10 -1.10
CA ALA A 83 13.30 15.35 -0.57
C ALA A 83 11.88 15.64 -1.10
N GLN A 84 11.00 16.11 -0.19
CA GLN A 84 9.67 16.62 -0.57
C GLN A 84 9.45 18.01 0.05
N LEU A 85 8.76 18.16 1.18
CA LEU A 85 8.64 19.44 1.89
C LEU A 85 9.95 19.86 2.57
N ALA A 86 10.74 18.89 3.04
CA ALA A 86 12.12 19.14 3.44
C ALA A 86 13.03 19.16 2.20
N LYS A 87 13.89 20.17 2.08
CA LYS A 87 14.92 20.25 1.02
C LYS A 87 16.17 19.45 1.37
N GLU A 88 16.46 19.31 2.67
CA GLU A 88 17.58 18.53 3.21
C GLU A 88 17.30 18.10 4.66
N TRP A 89 18.02 17.10 5.13
CA TRP A 89 17.96 16.64 6.51
C TRP A 89 19.33 16.13 6.98
N SER A 90 19.49 16.06 8.30
CA SER A 90 20.67 15.49 8.94
C SER A 90 20.29 14.71 10.20
N THR A 91 21.10 13.71 10.53
CA THR A 91 20.98 12.94 11.76
C THR A 91 22.19 13.25 12.64
N SER A 92 21.99 13.45 13.94
CA SER A 92 23.08 13.64 14.92
C SER A 92 23.98 12.42 15.01
N ALA A 93 25.22 12.61 15.45
CA ALA A 93 26.21 11.55 15.55
C ALA A 93 25.77 10.37 16.44
N ASP A 94 24.98 10.65 17.48
CA ASP A 94 24.40 9.64 18.38
C ASP A 94 23.12 8.99 17.83
N GLY A 95 22.65 9.42 16.65
CA GLY A 95 21.45 8.91 16.00
C GLY A 95 20.13 9.28 16.68
N LYS A 96 20.14 10.15 17.71
CA LYS A 96 18.96 10.48 18.50
C LYS A 96 18.28 11.79 18.15
N LYS A 97 18.75 12.49 17.12
CA LYS A 97 18.12 13.71 16.63
C LYS A 97 18.12 13.73 15.12
N ILE A 98 16.97 14.03 14.52
CA ILE A 98 16.85 14.26 13.07
C ILE A 98 16.37 15.68 12.87
N THR A 99 17.10 16.46 12.06
CA THR A 99 16.78 17.84 11.72
C THR A 99 16.42 17.95 10.26
N PHE A 100 15.31 18.59 9.94
CA PHE A 100 14.84 18.86 8.58
C PHE A 100 14.84 20.36 8.30
N LYS A 101 15.38 20.79 7.15
CA LYS A 101 15.23 22.14 6.62
C LYS A 101 14.13 22.17 5.59
N LEU A 102 13.09 22.96 5.83
CA LEU A 102 11.89 23.03 5.01
C LEU A 102 12.08 23.92 3.79
N ARG A 103 11.26 23.70 2.75
CA ARG A 103 11.09 24.64 1.66
C ARG A 103 10.33 25.86 2.13
N GLU A 104 10.74 27.03 1.65
CA GLU A 104 10.10 28.30 1.95
C GLU A 104 8.98 28.60 0.95
N GLY A 105 7.99 29.37 1.35
CA GLY A 105 6.90 29.83 0.47
C GLY A 105 5.85 28.76 0.11
N VAL A 106 5.95 27.56 0.66
CA VAL A 106 4.92 26.52 0.47
C VAL A 106 3.65 26.91 1.23
N LYS A 107 2.49 26.73 0.58
CA LYS A 107 1.17 26.96 1.18
C LYS A 107 0.33 25.69 1.15
N PHE A 108 -0.53 25.56 2.14
CA PHE A 108 -1.64 24.63 2.10
C PHE A 108 -2.69 25.05 1.08
N GLN A 109 -3.60 24.16 0.74
CA GLN A 109 -4.71 24.39 -0.20
C GLN A 109 -5.74 25.41 0.32
N ASP A 110 -5.70 25.78 1.60
CA ASP A 110 -6.47 26.84 2.24
C ASP A 110 -5.69 28.17 2.37
N ASP A 111 -4.61 28.32 1.59
CA ASP A 111 -3.71 29.47 1.51
C ASP A 111 -2.91 29.77 2.79
N THR A 112 -3.04 28.98 3.85
CA THR A 112 -2.21 29.13 5.05
C THR A 112 -0.76 28.68 4.80
N PRO A 113 0.26 29.29 5.45
CA PRO A 113 1.65 28.94 5.23
C PRO A 113 1.99 27.54 5.82
N LEU A 114 2.83 26.79 5.11
CA LEU A 114 3.43 25.57 5.61
C LEU A 114 4.85 25.91 6.12
N ASN A 115 5.04 25.82 7.41
CA ASN A 115 6.28 26.10 8.12
C ASN A 115 6.54 25.07 9.24
N ALA A 116 7.57 25.27 10.05
CA ALA A 116 7.94 24.37 11.12
C ALA A 116 6.84 24.22 12.19
N GLU A 117 6.07 25.28 12.46
CA GLU A 117 4.94 25.22 13.39
C GLU A 117 3.82 24.29 12.89
N ALA A 118 3.52 24.31 11.59
CA ALA A 118 2.54 23.40 10.99
C ALA A 118 3.01 21.94 11.05
N VAL A 119 4.30 21.70 10.84
CA VAL A 119 4.89 20.35 11.00
C VAL A 119 4.81 19.90 12.46
N LYS A 120 5.21 20.77 13.40
CA LYS A 120 5.11 20.46 14.83
C LYS A 120 3.67 20.15 15.23
N PHE A 121 2.71 20.99 14.83
CA PHE A 121 1.28 20.76 15.09
C PHE A 121 0.82 19.38 14.59
N THR A 122 1.24 19.00 13.40
CA THR A 122 0.89 17.70 12.80
C THR A 122 1.41 16.52 13.63
N PHE A 123 2.67 16.58 14.06
CA PHE A 123 3.26 15.50 14.84
C PHE A 123 2.79 15.53 16.31
N ASP A 124 2.62 16.69 16.93
CA ASP A 124 2.02 16.77 18.27
C ASP A 124 0.61 16.17 18.30
N ARG A 125 -0.16 16.35 17.20
CA ARG A 125 -1.49 15.75 17.05
C ARG A 125 -1.43 14.23 17.10
N VAL A 126 -0.54 13.59 16.34
CA VAL A 126 -0.45 12.11 16.30
C VAL A 126 0.21 11.55 17.56
N LEU A 127 1.08 12.31 18.22
CA LEU A 127 1.75 11.93 19.47
C LEU A 127 0.86 12.11 20.71
N ASN A 128 -0.24 12.84 20.60
CA ASN A 128 -1.20 12.97 21.69
C ASN A 128 -2.12 11.73 21.75
N LYS A 129 -1.93 10.91 22.79
CA LYS A 129 -2.70 9.67 23.01
C LYS A 129 -4.21 9.92 23.14
N ASP A 130 -4.63 11.09 23.63
CA ASP A 130 -6.05 11.41 23.83
C ASP A 130 -6.80 11.58 22.51
N ASN A 131 -6.10 11.86 21.41
CA ASN A 131 -6.67 11.91 20.07
C ASN A 131 -7.07 10.54 19.53
N LYS A 132 -6.59 9.44 20.12
CA LYS A 132 -6.91 8.03 19.78
C LYS A 132 -6.71 7.70 18.30
N LEU A 133 -5.71 8.34 17.66
CA LEU A 133 -5.41 8.12 16.25
C LEU A 133 -4.76 6.75 16.02
N ASN A 134 -5.15 6.09 14.95
CA ASN A 134 -4.64 4.76 14.59
C ASN A 134 -3.10 4.74 14.43
N ARG A 135 -2.46 5.87 14.10
CA ARG A 135 -1.01 5.99 13.92
C ARG A 135 -0.26 6.50 15.14
N TYR A 136 -0.92 6.62 16.29
CA TYR A 136 -0.26 7.02 17.55
C TYR A 136 0.98 6.16 17.85
N SER A 137 0.84 4.86 17.95
CA SER A 137 1.94 3.93 18.28
C SER A 137 3.06 3.96 17.23
N PHE A 138 2.70 4.21 15.96
CA PHE A 138 3.64 4.26 14.84
C PHE A 138 4.73 5.33 15.01
N TYR A 139 4.42 6.47 15.65
CA TYR A 139 5.36 7.54 15.91
C TYR A 139 5.78 7.65 17.38
N SER A 140 4.85 7.42 18.31
CA SER A 140 5.13 7.58 19.75
C SER A 140 6.13 6.56 20.29
N GLU A 141 6.39 5.47 19.56
CA GLU A 141 7.38 4.47 19.94
C GLU A 141 8.80 5.04 19.91
N PHE A 142 9.15 5.85 18.93
CA PHE A 142 10.51 6.33 18.75
C PHE A 142 10.68 7.85 18.89
N ILE A 143 9.66 8.68 18.65
CA ILE A 143 9.72 10.13 18.82
C ILE A 143 9.52 10.46 20.30
N ASP A 144 10.45 11.23 20.86
CA ASP A 144 10.37 11.80 22.21
C ASP A 144 9.78 13.20 22.16
N LYS A 145 10.35 14.07 21.32
CA LYS A 145 9.97 15.47 21.24
C LYS A 145 10.11 16.05 19.84
N VAL A 146 9.24 17.01 19.50
CA VAL A 146 9.28 17.77 18.26
C VAL A 146 9.61 19.24 18.58
N ASN A 147 10.67 19.79 18.00
CA ASN A 147 11.17 21.12 18.29
C ASN A 147 11.15 21.99 17.02
N VAL A 148 10.62 23.20 17.15
CA VAL A 148 10.75 24.26 16.14
C VAL A 148 12.07 24.97 16.38
N ASP A 149 13.06 24.76 15.53
CA ASP A 149 14.39 25.38 15.65
C ASP A 149 14.41 26.78 15.02
N SER A 150 13.62 26.96 13.93
CA SER A 150 13.34 28.24 13.29
C SER A 150 12.06 28.13 12.45
N GLU A 151 11.64 29.19 11.76
CA GLU A 151 10.45 29.20 10.91
C GLU A 151 10.44 28.07 9.86
N TYR A 152 11.62 27.72 9.31
CA TYR A 152 11.77 26.68 8.29
C TYR A 152 12.77 25.58 8.69
N GLN A 153 12.96 25.38 9.99
CA GLN A 153 13.77 24.27 10.50
C GLN A 153 13.06 23.59 11.66
N ILE A 154 12.95 22.26 11.59
CA ILE A 154 12.31 21.43 12.61
C ILE A 154 13.21 20.27 12.96
N SER A 155 13.24 19.90 14.24
CA SER A 155 13.96 18.70 14.67
C SER A 155 13.11 17.78 15.53
N PHE A 156 13.44 16.52 15.46
CA PHE A 156 12.82 15.42 16.21
C PHE A 156 13.88 14.81 17.12
N ASP A 157 13.69 14.91 18.43
CA ASP A 157 14.46 14.15 19.39
C ASP A 157 13.86 12.74 19.47
N LEU A 158 14.71 11.72 19.39
CA LEU A 158 14.33 10.32 19.40
C LEU A 158 14.68 9.69 20.75
N LYS A 159 13.83 8.79 21.24
CA LYS A 159 14.04 8.04 22.49
C LYS A 159 15.30 7.18 22.45
N PHE A 160 15.64 6.70 21.25
CA PHE A 160 16.83 5.89 20.95
C PHE A 160 17.20 6.10 19.47
N PRO A 161 18.42 5.73 19.02
CA PRO A 161 18.76 5.74 17.60
C PRO A 161 17.79 4.84 16.85
N PHE A 162 17.03 5.41 15.91
CA PHE A 162 16.00 4.68 15.18
C PHE A 162 16.36 4.61 13.70
N GLY A 163 16.97 3.48 13.29
CA GLY A 163 17.47 3.28 11.93
C GLY A 163 16.44 3.51 10.82
N PRO A 164 15.17 3.05 10.95
CA PRO A 164 14.15 3.22 9.92
C PRO A 164 13.43 4.58 9.92
N ALA A 165 13.86 5.57 10.71
CA ALA A 165 13.10 6.82 10.91
C ALA A 165 12.64 7.50 9.61
N LEU A 166 13.51 7.64 8.60
CA LEU A 166 13.17 8.30 7.35
C LEU A 166 12.08 7.55 6.57
N THR A 167 12.09 6.22 6.61
CA THR A 167 11.03 5.44 5.95
C THR A 167 9.68 5.60 6.65
N TYR A 168 9.68 5.86 7.96
CA TYR A 168 8.47 6.20 8.71
C TYR A 168 7.95 7.61 8.36
N PHE A 169 8.83 8.61 8.24
CA PHE A 169 8.44 9.96 7.79
C PHE A 169 7.94 9.99 6.34
N ALA A 170 8.38 9.06 5.50
CA ALA A 170 7.93 8.92 4.11
C ALA A 170 6.56 8.25 3.98
N GLN A 171 5.99 7.68 5.05
CA GLN A 171 4.65 7.06 5.01
C GLN A 171 3.54 8.10 4.92
N ALA A 172 2.35 7.65 4.46
CA ALA A 172 1.17 8.52 4.39
C ALA A 172 0.87 9.22 5.73
N ALA A 173 1.07 8.53 6.85
CA ALA A 173 0.90 9.08 8.19
C ALA A 173 1.83 10.27 8.53
N GLY A 174 2.95 10.43 7.78
CA GLY A 174 3.84 11.58 7.86
C GLY A 174 3.38 12.81 7.06
N ALA A 175 2.20 12.75 6.46
CA ALA A 175 1.60 13.85 5.72
C ALA A 175 1.33 15.06 6.61
N ILE A 176 1.69 16.25 6.13
CA ILE A 176 1.55 17.49 6.90
C ILE A 176 0.18 18.10 6.69
N HIS A 177 -0.55 18.32 7.79
CA HIS A 177 -1.91 18.86 7.81
C HIS A 177 -1.93 20.37 7.95
N SER A 178 -2.93 21.04 7.37
CA SER A 178 -3.24 22.43 7.71
C SER A 178 -3.75 22.50 9.15
N PRO A 179 -3.06 23.25 10.06
CA PRO A 179 -3.54 23.44 11.42
C PRO A 179 -4.92 24.11 11.50
N LYS A 180 -5.22 25.01 10.55
CA LYS A 180 -6.53 25.66 10.41
C LYS A 180 -7.61 24.61 10.11
N ASN A 181 -7.42 23.81 9.08
CA ASN A 181 -8.39 22.77 8.67
C ASN A 181 -8.64 21.75 9.79
N VAL A 182 -7.59 21.28 10.48
CA VAL A 182 -7.75 20.35 11.61
C VAL A 182 -8.63 20.93 12.71
N LYS A 183 -8.43 22.21 13.06
CA LYS A 183 -9.22 22.90 14.09
C LYS A 183 -10.68 23.10 13.66
N GLU A 184 -10.90 23.47 12.40
CA GLU A 184 -12.23 23.73 11.85
C GLU A 184 -13.05 22.44 11.67
N GLN A 185 -12.43 21.38 11.16
CA GLN A 185 -13.13 20.13 10.84
C GLN A 185 -13.31 19.17 12.02
N GLY A 186 -12.37 19.20 12.98
CA GLY A 186 -12.44 18.29 14.14
C GLY A 186 -12.65 16.82 13.72
N LYS A 187 -13.75 16.22 14.14
CA LYS A 187 -14.09 14.82 13.79
C LYS A 187 -14.41 14.59 12.31
N ASN A 188 -14.68 15.63 11.55
CA ASN A 188 -14.99 15.53 10.12
C ASN A 188 -13.75 15.61 9.23
N LEU A 189 -12.55 15.78 9.82
CA LEU A 189 -11.29 15.94 9.08
C LEU A 189 -11.08 14.87 8.00
N GLY A 190 -11.40 13.62 8.32
CA GLY A 190 -11.26 12.51 7.38
C GLY A 190 -12.20 12.56 6.15
N LYS A 191 -13.18 13.48 6.12
CA LYS A 191 -14.09 13.69 4.99
C LYS A 191 -13.84 15.00 4.24
N ALA A 192 -13.15 15.95 4.86
CA ALA A 192 -12.86 17.27 4.29
C ALA A 192 -11.42 17.71 4.59
N PRO A 193 -10.41 16.91 4.20
CA PRO A 193 -9.02 17.20 4.48
C PRO A 193 -8.48 18.32 3.59
N VAL A 194 -7.55 19.11 4.14
CA VAL A 194 -6.75 20.10 3.42
C VAL A 194 -5.27 19.80 3.68
N GLY A 195 -4.54 19.53 2.61
CA GLY A 195 -3.10 19.31 2.60
C GLY A 195 -2.35 20.34 1.76
N ALA A 196 -1.10 20.04 1.40
CA ALA A 196 -0.25 20.82 0.51
C ALA A 196 0.02 20.09 -0.82
N GLY A 197 -0.73 19.03 -1.12
CA GLY A 197 -0.51 18.15 -2.26
C GLY A 197 -0.99 18.71 -3.60
N PRO A 198 -0.69 17.97 -4.70
CA PRO A 198 -0.99 18.41 -6.07
C PRO A 198 -2.48 18.45 -6.43
N PHE A 199 -3.33 17.78 -5.66
CA PHE A 199 -4.78 17.77 -5.89
C PHE A 199 -5.53 18.16 -4.63
N LYS A 200 -6.75 18.74 -4.81
CA LYS A 200 -7.71 19.07 -3.76
C LYS A 200 -8.89 18.10 -3.81
N LEU A 201 -9.47 17.77 -2.67
CA LEU A 201 -10.74 17.05 -2.64
C LEU A 201 -11.84 17.96 -3.18
N LYS A 202 -12.48 17.54 -4.28
CA LYS A 202 -13.61 18.26 -4.89
C LYS A 202 -14.95 17.71 -4.43
N GLU A 203 -15.08 16.38 -4.43
CA GLU A 203 -16.36 15.72 -4.13
C GLU A 203 -16.09 14.31 -3.60
N TRP A 204 -16.87 13.89 -2.64
CA TRP A 204 -16.92 12.49 -2.18
C TRP A 204 -18.38 12.05 -2.05
N VAL A 205 -18.81 11.15 -2.93
CA VAL A 205 -20.11 10.49 -2.89
C VAL A 205 -19.88 9.03 -2.48
N PRO A 206 -20.13 8.67 -1.21
CA PRO A 206 -19.87 7.34 -0.69
C PRO A 206 -20.47 6.23 -1.56
N GLY A 207 -19.69 5.17 -1.78
CA GLY A 207 -20.07 4.03 -2.62
C GLY A 207 -20.12 4.31 -4.13
N THR A 208 -19.88 5.56 -4.56
CA THR A 208 -20.03 5.95 -5.97
C THR A 208 -18.73 6.49 -6.56
N LYS A 209 -18.17 7.54 -5.97
CA LYS A 209 -16.94 8.18 -6.46
C LYS A 209 -16.30 9.11 -5.46
N ILE A 210 -15.00 9.33 -5.65
CA ILE A 210 -14.24 10.44 -5.05
C ILE A 210 -13.59 11.21 -6.19
N VAL A 211 -13.76 12.53 -6.23
CA VAL A 211 -13.20 13.40 -7.26
C VAL A 211 -12.16 14.32 -6.63
N PHE A 212 -10.97 14.29 -7.19
CA PHE A 212 -9.86 15.19 -6.88
C PHE A 212 -9.66 16.15 -8.04
N GLU A 213 -9.54 17.44 -7.77
CA GLU A 213 -9.23 18.45 -8.79
C GLU A 213 -7.78 18.94 -8.65
N ALA A 214 -7.16 19.27 -9.77
CA ALA A 214 -5.80 19.79 -9.80
C ALA A 214 -5.67 21.06 -8.95
N ASN A 215 -4.64 21.14 -8.10
CA ASN A 215 -4.24 22.35 -7.40
C ASN A 215 -3.37 23.21 -8.33
N PRO A 216 -3.90 24.31 -8.89
CA PRO A 216 -3.14 25.15 -9.83
C PRO A 216 -1.93 25.83 -9.17
N ASN A 217 -1.98 25.99 -7.84
CA ASN A 217 -0.95 26.65 -7.04
C ASN A 217 -0.03 25.66 -6.34
N TYR A 218 0.01 24.41 -6.81
CA TYR A 218 0.89 23.41 -6.22
C TYR A 218 2.36 23.81 -6.33
N TRP A 219 3.07 23.84 -5.21
CA TRP A 219 4.47 24.29 -5.14
C TRP A 219 5.44 23.45 -6.01
N GLY A 220 5.12 22.17 -6.23
CA GLY A 220 5.91 21.24 -7.05
C GLY A 220 5.60 21.30 -8.55
N GLY A 221 4.77 22.27 -8.98
CA GLY A 221 4.35 22.47 -10.39
C GLY A 221 2.93 21.98 -10.66
N LYS A 222 2.30 22.57 -11.66
CA LYS A 222 0.90 22.30 -12.01
C LYS A 222 0.70 20.84 -12.43
N PRO A 223 -0.30 20.11 -11.87
CA PRO A 223 -0.66 18.78 -12.33
C PRO A 223 -1.03 18.74 -13.82
N LYS A 224 -0.72 17.61 -14.47
CA LYS A 224 -0.91 17.45 -15.93
C LYS A 224 -2.29 16.91 -16.31
N VAL A 225 -3.10 16.49 -15.33
CA VAL A 225 -4.51 16.12 -15.49
C VAL A 225 -5.39 17.11 -14.72
N LYS A 226 -6.62 17.32 -15.20
CA LYS A 226 -7.57 18.28 -14.62
C LYS A 226 -8.21 17.72 -13.36
N THR A 227 -8.69 16.49 -13.43
CA THR A 227 -9.29 15.77 -12.31
C THR A 227 -8.82 14.32 -12.28
N ILE A 228 -8.84 13.72 -11.08
CA ILE A 228 -8.72 12.27 -10.88
C ILE A 228 -9.98 11.80 -10.17
N THR A 229 -10.70 10.86 -10.78
CA THR A 229 -11.91 10.27 -10.19
C THR A 229 -11.65 8.84 -9.79
N PHE A 230 -11.76 8.52 -8.51
CA PHE A 230 -11.77 7.14 -8.01
C PHE A 230 -13.20 6.61 -8.04
N LYS A 231 -13.40 5.46 -8.70
CA LYS A 231 -14.65 4.71 -8.73
C LYS A 231 -14.47 3.36 -8.02
N PRO A 232 -15.20 3.05 -6.94
CA PRO A 232 -15.19 1.73 -6.35
C PRO A 232 -15.95 0.76 -7.26
N VAL A 233 -15.28 -0.26 -7.74
CA VAL A 233 -15.82 -1.31 -8.61
C VAL A 233 -15.30 -2.66 -8.08
N PRO A 234 -16.03 -3.33 -7.16
CA PRO A 234 -15.56 -4.55 -6.51
C PRO A 234 -15.31 -5.72 -7.49
N GLU A 235 -16.15 -5.84 -8.52
CA GLU A 235 -16.07 -6.94 -9.46
C GLU A 235 -14.87 -6.80 -10.41
N ASN A 236 -13.97 -7.79 -10.39
CA ASN A 236 -12.74 -7.78 -11.18
C ASN A 236 -13.00 -7.69 -12.68
N SER A 237 -13.95 -8.48 -13.20
CA SER A 237 -14.32 -8.50 -14.61
C SER A 237 -14.90 -7.17 -15.08
N ALA A 238 -15.70 -6.51 -14.25
CA ALA A 238 -16.24 -5.19 -14.57
C ALA A 238 -15.12 -4.14 -14.69
N ARG A 239 -14.14 -4.14 -13.76
CA ARG A 239 -12.98 -3.24 -13.87
C ARG A 239 -12.21 -3.48 -15.18
N ALA A 240 -11.96 -4.75 -15.54
CA ALA A 240 -11.25 -5.08 -16.76
C ALA A 240 -11.99 -4.58 -18.01
N ILE A 241 -13.32 -4.76 -18.07
CA ILE A 241 -14.16 -4.26 -19.17
C ILE A 241 -14.11 -2.73 -19.24
N MET A 242 -14.21 -2.02 -18.11
CA MET A 242 -14.10 -0.55 -18.07
C MET A 242 -12.77 -0.04 -18.64
N LEU A 243 -11.66 -0.76 -18.40
CA LEU A 243 -10.36 -0.41 -18.98
C LEU A 243 -10.35 -0.64 -20.51
N GLU A 244 -10.88 -1.76 -20.98
CA GLU A 244 -10.94 -2.09 -22.41
C GLU A 244 -11.81 -1.12 -23.21
N THR A 245 -12.96 -0.74 -22.66
CA THR A 245 -13.90 0.21 -23.29
C THR A 245 -13.44 1.66 -23.19
N GLY A 246 -12.54 1.97 -22.23
CA GLY A 246 -12.07 3.34 -21.95
C GLY A 246 -12.97 4.11 -20.99
N GLU A 247 -13.89 3.45 -20.29
CA GLU A 247 -14.65 4.04 -19.19
C GLU A 247 -13.75 4.27 -17.94
N ALA A 248 -12.72 3.44 -17.76
CA ALA A 248 -11.62 3.68 -16.82
C ALA A 248 -10.29 3.79 -17.57
N ASP A 249 -9.43 4.68 -17.10
CA ASP A 249 -8.07 4.89 -17.61
C ASP A 249 -7.04 4.02 -16.88
N VAL A 250 -7.29 3.76 -15.61
CA VAL A 250 -6.46 2.93 -14.71
C VAL A 250 -7.36 2.03 -13.90
N ILE A 251 -6.97 0.76 -13.75
CA ILE A 251 -7.65 -0.20 -12.86
C ILE A 251 -6.66 -0.88 -11.92
N SER A 252 -7.05 -1.09 -10.66
CA SER A 252 -6.24 -1.80 -9.68
C SER A 252 -7.13 -2.46 -8.60
N PRO A 253 -6.85 -3.72 -8.23
CA PRO A 253 -5.93 -4.66 -8.87
C PRO A 253 -6.52 -5.29 -10.15
N VAL A 254 -5.63 -5.80 -11.02
CA VAL A 254 -5.97 -6.76 -12.08
C VAL A 254 -5.77 -8.17 -11.54
N VAL A 255 -6.72 -9.06 -11.78
CA VAL A 255 -6.55 -10.48 -11.40
C VAL A 255 -5.70 -11.25 -12.41
N PRO A 256 -4.92 -12.26 -11.97
CA PRO A 256 -4.04 -13.02 -12.85
C PRO A 256 -4.70 -13.62 -14.10
N THR A 257 -5.96 -13.99 -14.00
CA THR A 257 -6.75 -14.58 -15.11
C THR A 257 -7.05 -13.60 -16.23
N ASP A 258 -7.09 -12.29 -15.94
CA ASP A 258 -7.38 -11.26 -16.94
C ASP A 258 -6.12 -10.71 -17.63
N VAL A 259 -4.94 -11.00 -17.09
CA VAL A 259 -3.69 -10.36 -17.54
C VAL A 259 -3.40 -10.61 -19.00
N GLU A 260 -3.47 -11.87 -19.46
CA GLU A 260 -3.14 -12.21 -20.85
C GLU A 260 -4.17 -11.61 -21.82
N ARG A 261 -5.44 -11.57 -21.46
CA ARG A 261 -6.48 -10.92 -22.24
C ARG A 261 -6.23 -9.41 -22.37
N LEU A 262 -5.90 -8.75 -21.27
CA LEU A 262 -5.60 -7.30 -21.26
C LEU A 262 -4.31 -6.98 -22.02
N LYS A 263 -3.26 -7.81 -21.92
CA LYS A 263 -2.02 -7.64 -22.71
C LYS A 263 -2.26 -7.77 -24.21
N GLY A 264 -3.23 -8.59 -24.62
CA GLY A 264 -3.65 -8.73 -26.01
C GLY A 264 -4.40 -7.52 -26.57
N ASN A 265 -4.81 -6.57 -25.73
CA ASN A 265 -5.52 -5.36 -26.14
C ASN A 265 -4.51 -4.27 -26.55
N ASP A 266 -4.60 -3.79 -27.78
CA ASP A 266 -3.70 -2.77 -28.36
C ASP A 266 -3.79 -1.38 -27.67
N LYS A 267 -4.83 -1.13 -26.87
CA LYS A 267 -5.09 0.13 -26.16
C LYS A 267 -4.69 0.09 -24.67
N VAL A 268 -4.21 -1.05 -24.19
CA VAL A 268 -3.95 -1.28 -22.76
C VAL A 268 -2.48 -1.66 -22.54
N ASN A 269 -1.92 -1.19 -21.42
CA ASN A 269 -0.69 -1.66 -20.81
C ASN A 269 -1.03 -2.36 -19.49
N VAL A 270 -0.39 -3.49 -19.21
CA VAL A 270 -0.46 -4.16 -17.92
C VAL A 270 0.89 -3.99 -17.22
N LEU A 271 0.88 -3.22 -16.13
CA LEU A 271 2.05 -3.01 -15.28
C LEU A 271 2.10 -4.12 -14.24
N VAL A 272 3.22 -4.83 -14.17
CA VAL A 272 3.48 -5.84 -13.16
C VAL A 272 4.68 -5.39 -12.34
N SER A 273 4.47 -5.16 -11.06
CA SER A 273 5.49 -4.64 -10.14
C SER A 273 5.68 -5.58 -8.96
N PRO A 274 6.90 -5.67 -8.39
CA PRO A 274 7.10 -6.34 -7.11
C PRO A 274 6.25 -5.73 -6.01
N SER A 275 5.85 -6.53 -5.02
CA SER A 275 5.18 -6.07 -3.81
C SER A 275 5.97 -6.42 -2.56
N SER A 276 5.95 -5.55 -1.57
CA SER A 276 6.47 -5.84 -0.23
C SER A 276 5.51 -6.70 0.60
N ARG A 277 4.43 -7.19 -0.02
CA ARG A 277 3.43 -8.03 0.62
C ARG A 277 3.74 -9.50 0.40
N SER A 278 3.74 -10.26 1.47
CA SER A 278 3.72 -11.72 1.47
C SER A 278 2.31 -12.25 1.73
N LEU A 279 2.10 -13.53 1.44
CA LEU A 279 0.92 -14.30 1.83
C LEU A 279 1.38 -15.53 2.60
N GLU A 280 0.82 -15.70 3.78
CA GLU A 280 1.23 -16.69 4.76
C GLU A 280 0.04 -17.25 5.55
N PHE A 281 0.30 -18.34 6.27
CA PHE A 281 -0.64 -18.89 7.21
C PHE A 281 0.02 -19.00 8.59
N PRO A 282 -0.14 -18.00 9.48
CA PRO A 282 0.23 -18.08 10.88
C PRO A 282 -0.42 -19.28 11.57
N MET A 283 0.41 -20.03 12.32
CA MET A 283 0.00 -21.20 13.10
C MET A 283 -0.04 -20.85 14.58
N ASN A 284 -1.10 -21.20 15.29
CA ASN A 284 -1.26 -20.87 16.69
C ASN A 284 -0.34 -21.73 17.59
N MET A 285 0.87 -21.21 17.84
CA MET A 285 1.92 -21.90 18.63
C MET A 285 1.57 -22.07 20.12
N THR A 286 0.50 -21.41 20.61
CA THR A 286 0.12 -21.44 22.02
C THR A 286 -0.62 -22.72 22.42
N LYS A 287 -0.97 -23.57 21.44
CA LYS A 287 -1.71 -24.82 21.67
C LYS A 287 -1.18 -25.99 20.85
N ALA A 288 -1.45 -27.21 21.32
CA ALA A 288 -1.16 -28.44 20.56
C ALA A 288 -2.03 -28.52 19.29
N PRO A 289 -1.51 -29.09 18.18
CA PRO A 289 -0.15 -29.64 18.07
C PRO A 289 0.91 -28.61 17.63
N PHE A 290 0.55 -27.31 17.46
CA PHE A 290 1.42 -26.27 16.90
C PHE A 290 2.48 -25.74 17.87
N ASN A 291 2.45 -26.12 19.14
CA ASN A 291 3.52 -25.89 20.09
C ASN A 291 4.80 -26.71 19.77
N ASP A 292 4.67 -27.78 18.96
CA ASP A 292 5.81 -28.58 18.49
C ASP A 292 6.33 -28.00 17.14
N VAL A 293 7.62 -27.66 17.09
CA VAL A 293 8.26 -27.11 15.88
C VAL A 293 8.23 -28.09 14.71
N ARG A 294 8.30 -29.42 14.97
CA ARG A 294 8.25 -30.44 13.92
C ARG A 294 6.93 -30.42 13.17
N VAL A 295 5.82 -30.19 13.87
CA VAL A 295 4.50 -30.01 13.24
C VAL A 295 4.51 -28.79 12.32
N ARG A 296 4.99 -27.64 12.79
CA ARG A 296 5.02 -26.42 11.99
C ARG A 296 5.91 -26.55 10.75
N GLN A 297 7.05 -27.20 10.88
CA GLN A 297 7.92 -27.52 9.75
C GLN A 297 7.24 -28.51 8.79
N ALA A 298 6.56 -29.53 9.31
CA ALA A 298 5.80 -30.47 8.49
C ALA A 298 4.79 -29.76 7.58
N LEU A 299 4.02 -28.80 8.12
CA LEU A 299 3.04 -28.07 7.33
C LEU A 299 3.71 -27.21 6.24
N ASN A 300 4.91 -26.69 6.49
CA ASN A 300 5.68 -25.99 5.47
C ASN A 300 6.14 -26.92 4.34
N TYR A 301 6.52 -28.18 4.64
CA TYR A 301 6.87 -29.20 3.63
C TYR A 301 5.63 -29.74 2.90
N ALA A 302 4.46 -29.75 3.55
CA ALA A 302 3.22 -30.28 2.98
C ALA A 302 2.63 -29.43 1.86
N VAL A 303 2.94 -28.12 1.79
CA VAL A 303 2.30 -27.19 0.83
C VAL A 303 3.13 -27.03 -0.44
N ASP A 304 2.53 -27.34 -1.59
CA ASP A 304 3.10 -27.12 -2.93
C ASP A 304 2.95 -25.65 -3.37
N LYS A 305 3.89 -24.83 -2.95
CA LYS A 305 3.91 -23.38 -3.22
C LYS A 305 4.16 -23.06 -4.69
N GLU A 306 4.93 -23.90 -5.37
CA GLU A 306 5.20 -23.76 -6.81
C GLU A 306 3.92 -23.89 -7.64
N THR A 307 3.06 -24.86 -7.32
CA THR A 307 1.77 -25.01 -7.97
C THR A 307 0.85 -23.83 -7.69
N ILE A 308 0.85 -23.28 -6.47
CA ILE A 308 0.11 -22.05 -6.16
C ILE A 308 0.56 -20.92 -7.09
N VAL A 309 1.86 -20.64 -7.15
CA VAL A 309 2.39 -19.56 -8.00
C VAL A 309 2.12 -19.81 -9.48
N LYS A 310 2.38 -21.03 -9.98
CA LYS A 310 2.29 -21.34 -11.41
C LYS A 310 0.85 -21.49 -11.91
N LYS A 311 -0.06 -22.10 -11.11
CA LYS A 311 -1.40 -22.50 -11.57
C LYS A 311 -2.52 -21.60 -11.05
N ILE A 312 -2.44 -21.13 -9.79
CA ILE A 312 -3.47 -20.25 -9.23
C ILE A 312 -3.16 -18.80 -9.59
N LEU A 313 -1.89 -18.40 -9.51
CA LEU A 313 -1.47 -17.02 -9.80
C LEU A 313 -0.91 -16.83 -11.22
N ASN A 314 -0.96 -17.83 -12.10
CA ASN A 314 -0.45 -17.75 -13.48
C ASN A 314 0.98 -17.16 -13.57
N GLY A 315 1.85 -17.45 -12.58
CA GLY A 315 3.21 -16.90 -12.47
C GLY A 315 3.30 -15.48 -11.87
N TYR A 316 2.18 -14.88 -11.47
CA TYR A 316 2.16 -13.55 -10.86
C TYR A 316 2.36 -13.60 -9.33
N GLY A 317 3.44 -14.21 -8.92
CA GLY A 317 3.94 -14.35 -7.55
C GLY A 317 5.36 -14.91 -7.56
N LYS A 318 5.98 -14.99 -6.38
CA LYS A 318 7.26 -15.67 -6.15
C LYS A 318 7.11 -16.52 -4.90
N VAL A 319 7.63 -17.76 -4.89
CA VAL A 319 7.65 -18.57 -3.67
C VAL A 319 8.44 -17.85 -2.58
N ALA A 320 7.89 -17.77 -1.38
CA ALA A 320 8.53 -17.09 -0.26
C ALA A 320 9.80 -17.82 0.20
N GLU A 321 10.92 -17.11 0.25
CA GLU A 321 12.21 -17.61 0.72
C GLU A 321 12.62 -17.02 2.08
N ALA A 322 11.80 -16.11 2.62
CA ALA A 322 11.97 -15.47 3.91
C ALA A 322 10.59 -15.10 4.50
N ALA A 323 10.59 -14.54 5.70
CA ALA A 323 9.36 -14.13 6.39
C ALA A 323 8.75 -12.82 5.87
N PHE A 324 9.42 -12.13 4.96
CA PHE A 324 8.91 -10.96 4.24
C PHE A 324 9.51 -10.87 2.84
N ALA A 325 8.85 -10.14 1.96
CA ALA A 325 9.11 -10.12 0.53
C ALA A 325 10.45 -9.44 0.15
N GLU A 326 11.01 -9.87 -0.98
CA GLU A 326 12.32 -9.43 -1.50
C GLU A 326 12.48 -7.89 -1.63
N PRO A 327 11.46 -7.09 -2.01
CA PRO A 327 11.61 -5.64 -2.10
C PRO A 327 11.81 -4.92 -0.76
N VAL A 328 11.63 -5.61 0.36
CA VAL A 328 11.79 -5.01 1.70
C VAL A 328 13.26 -4.83 2.01
N TRP A 329 13.64 -3.60 2.38
CA TRP A 329 15.01 -3.36 2.83
C TRP A 329 15.36 -4.23 4.04
N GLY A 330 16.50 -4.89 4.01
CA GLY A 330 16.91 -5.86 5.03
C GLY A 330 16.53 -7.30 4.70
N TYR A 331 15.87 -7.54 3.55
CA TYR A 331 15.62 -8.89 3.06
C TYR A 331 16.92 -9.66 2.85
N SER A 332 16.88 -10.92 3.23
CA SER A 332 17.86 -11.94 2.87
C SER A 332 17.14 -13.26 2.68
N SER A 333 17.39 -13.94 1.57
CA SER A 333 16.88 -15.29 1.39
C SER A 333 17.50 -16.23 2.43
N VAL A 334 16.64 -16.94 3.13
CA VAL A 334 17.01 -18.05 4.04
C VAL A 334 16.59 -19.41 3.43
N GLY A 335 16.14 -19.37 2.16
CA GLY A 335 15.68 -20.49 1.36
C GLY A 335 14.23 -20.90 1.68
N ALA A 336 13.49 -21.31 0.66
CA ALA A 336 12.14 -21.83 0.83
C ALA A 336 12.14 -23.23 1.48
N TYR A 337 11.02 -23.59 2.10
CA TYR A 337 10.72 -25.00 2.40
C TYR A 337 10.28 -25.68 1.09
N PRO A 338 11.01 -26.69 0.59
CA PRO A 338 10.58 -27.43 -0.61
C PRO A 338 9.30 -28.24 -0.34
N TYR A 339 8.54 -28.51 -1.37
CA TYR A 339 7.40 -29.42 -1.29
C TYR A 339 7.90 -30.86 -1.11
N ASP A 340 7.60 -31.47 0.02
CA ASP A 340 7.99 -32.85 0.38
C ASP A 340 6.94 -33.44 1.34
N PRO A 341 5.82 -33.96 0.78
CA PRO A 341 4.74 -34.51 1.58
C PRO A 341 5.15 -35.75 2.38
N GLU A 342 6.12 -36.54 1.94
CA GLU A 342 6.60 -37.71 2.68
C GLU A 342 7.39 -37.30 3.93
N LYS A 343 8.24 -36.27 3.80
CA LYS A 343 8.90 -35.66 4.95
C LYS A 343 7.90 -35.03 5.91
N ALA A 344 6.84 -34.41 5.41
CA ALA A 344 5.77 -33.86 6.24
C ALA A 344 5.08 -34.96 7.07
N LYS A 345 4.67 -36.07 6.44
CA LYS A 345 4.07 -37.20 7.12
C LYS A 345 5.00 -37.78 8.21
N LYS A 346 6.29 -37.91 7.90
CA LYS A 346 7.30 -38.42 8.85
C LYS A 346 7.39 -37.50 10.07
N LEU A 347 7.51 -36.18 9.88
CA LEU A 347 7.61 -35.20 10.97
C LEU A 347 6.34 -35.18 11.84
N LEU A 348 5.14 -35.29 11.22
CA LEU A 348 3.87 -35.39 11.96
C LEU A 348 3.82 -36.65 12.84
N ALA A 349 4.24 -37.77 12.28
CA ALA A 349 4.32 -39.05 13.05
C ALA A 349 5.32 -38.98 14.20
N GLU A 350 6.53 -38.42 13.97
CA GLU A 350 7.55 -38.19 15.00
C GLU A 350 7.08 -37.25 16.12
N ALA A 351 6.21 -36.28 15.77
CA ALA A 351 5.56 -35.36 16.72
C ALA A 351 4.34 -35.99 17.42
N GLY A 352 3.96 -37.24 17.10
CA GLY A 352 2.81 -37.92 17.70
C GLY A 352 1.45 -37.42 17.23
N VAL A 353 1.38 -36.74 16.06
CA VAL A 353 0.12 -36.27 15.50
C VAL A 353 -0.63 -37.42 14.83
N ALA A 354 -1.78 -37.78 15.37
CA ALA A 354 -2.60 -38.87 14.84
C ALA A 354 -3.22 -38.52 13.48
N PRO A 355 -3.31 -39.49 12.54
CA PRO A 355 -4.10 -39.29 11.32
C PRO A 355 -5.54 -38.88 11.63
N GLY A 356 -6.08 -37.95 10.86
CA GLY A 356 -7.40 -37.37 11.10
C GLY A 356 -7.46 -36.28 12.16
N THR A 357 -6.31 -35.86 12.72
CA THR A 357 -6.26 -34.72 13.65
C THR A 357 -6.94 -33.51 13.02
N LYS A 358 -7.93 -32.96 13.73
CA LYS A 358 -8.71 -31.80 13.26
C LYS A 358 -7.90 -30.52 13.37
N ILE A 359 -7.93 -29.74 12.29
CA ILE A 359 -7.28 -28.43 12.17
C ILE A 359 -8.33 -27.42 11.68
N MET A 360 -8.49 -26.32 12.42
CA MET A 360 -9.39 -25.22 12.03
C MET A 360 -8.61 -24.13 11.29
N LEU A 361 -8.86 -23.97 10.00
CA LEU A 361 -8.28 -22.91 9.17
C LEU A 361 -9.27 -21.77 8.99
N TRP A 362 -8.87 -20.56 9.42
CA TRP A 362 -9.66 -19.34 9.23
C TRP A 362 -9.15 -18.54 8.04
N THR A 363 -10.06 -18.03 7.22
CA THR A 363 -9.73 -17.22 6.03
C THR A 363 -10.72 -16.08 5.84
N PRO A 364 -10.26 -14.90 5.37
CA PRO A 364 -11.18 -13.90 4.83
C PRO A 364 -11.71 -14.37 3.47
N GLU A 365 -12.71 -13.70 2.96
CA GLU A 365 -13.23 -13.93 1.60
C GLU A 365 -13.14 -12.63 0.79
N GLY A 366 -12.44 -12.70 -0.34
CA GLY A 366 -12.36 -11.60 -1.32
C GLY A 366 -11.44 -10.42 -0.93
N ARG A 367 -10.56 -10.59 0.05
CA ARG A 367 -9.64 -9.52 0.50
C ARG A 367 -8.28 -9.58 -0.18
N TYR A 368 -7.68 -10.76 -0.26
CA TYR A 368 -6.37 -10.95 -0.86
C TYR A 368 -6.50 -11.57 -2.24
N LEU A 369 -5.46 -11.42 -3.07
CA LEU A 369 -5.47 -11.96 -4.41
C LEU A 369 -5.62 -13.49 -4.38
N MET A 370 -6.72 -14.01 -4.93
CA MET A 370 -7.04 -15.45 -4.98
C MET A 370 -7.03 -16.14 -3.61
N ASP A 371 -7.33 -15.42 -2.53
CA ASP A 371 -7.27 -15.91 -1.14
C ASP A 371 -8.05 -17.22 -0.94
N ARG A 372 -9.25 -17.30 -1.46
CA ARG A 372 -10.09 -18.49 -1.38
C ARG A 372 -9.44 -19.70 -2.07
N GLN A 373 -9.01 -19.55 -3.32
CA GLN A 373 -8.43 -20.64 -4.10
C GLN A 373 -7.11 -21.13 -3.49
N ILE A 374 -6.30 -20.21 -2.97
CA ILE A 374 -5.05 -20.55 -2.28
C ILE A 374 -5.36 -21.31 -0.99
N ALA A 375 -6.31 -20.85 -0.19
CA ALA A 375 -6.67 -21.50 1.05
C ALA A 375 -7.28 -22.92 0.83
N GLU A 376 -8.15 -23.09 -0.17
CA GLU A 376 -8.70 -24.40 -0.57
C GLU A 376 -7.58 -25.35 -1.06
N PHE A 377 -6.60 -24.84 -1.80
CA PHE A 377 -5.45 -25.64 -2.23
C PHE A 377 -4.55 -26.07 -1.05
N VAL A 378 -4.27 -25.15 -0.12
CA VAL A 378 -3.53 -25.46 1.11
C VAL A 378 -4.27 -26.49 1.94
N GLN A 379 -5.58 -26.37 2.11
CA GLN A 379 -6.42 -27.38 2.78
C GLN A 379 -6.20 -28.77 2.17
N GLY A 380 -6.31 -28.89 0.83
CA GLY A 380 -6.12 -30.17 0.14
C GLY A 380 -4.73 -30.77 0.37
N ASN A 381 -3.69 -29.91 0.36
CA ASN A 381 -2.31 -30.38 0.63
C ASN A 381 -2.15 -30.89 2.07
N LEU A 382 -2.73 -30.22 3.06
CA LEU A 382 -2.69 -30.64 4.45
C LEU A 382 -3.49 -31.92 4.70
N GLN A 383 -4.62 -32.10 3.99
CA GLN A 383 -5.40 -33.34 4.02
C GLN A 383 -4.62 -34.51 3.42
N ALA A 384 -3.84 -34.29 2.36
CA ALA A 384 -3.02 -35.31 1.71
C ALA A 384 -1.90 -35.87 2.62
N VAL A 385 -1.52 -35.12 3.66
CA VAL A 385 -0.57 -35.61 4.68
C VAL A 385 -1.25 -36.17 5.93
N GLY A 386 -2.57 -36.38 5.89
CA GLY A 386 -3.34 -37.10 6.91
C GLY A 386 -4.06 -36.24 7.94
N LEU A 387 -4.13 -34.92 7.75
CA LEU A 387 -4.86 -34.02 8.63
C LEU A 387 -6.33 -33.87 8.21
N ASN A 388 -7.23 -33.57 9.16
CA ASN A 388 -8.62 -33.20 8.86
C ASN A 388 -8.78 -31.70 9.00
N VAL A 389 -8.70 -30.97 7.87
CA VAL A 389 -8.72 -29.50 7.87
C VAL A 389 -10.12 -28.99 7.59
N GLU A 390 -10.70 -28.32 8.58
CA GLU A 390 -12.00 -27.65 8.49
C GLU A 390 -11.81 -26.16 8.22
N PHE A 391 -12.70 -25.57 7.40
CA PHE A 391 -12.66 -24.18 7.00
C PHE A 391 -13.66 -23.31 7.78
N LYS A 392 -13.23 -22.13 8.21
CA LYS A 392 -14.12 -21.07 8.65
C LYS A 392 -13.84 -19.79 7.87
N LYS A 393 -14.84 -19.33 7.12
CA LYS A 393 -14.79 -18.11 6.30
C LYS A 393 -15.37 -16.94 7.06
N PHE A 394 -14.84 -15.74 6.80
CA PHE A 394 -15.29 -14.52 7.41
C PHE A 394 -15.37 -13.39 6.38
N GLU A 395 -16.37 -12.54 6.53
CA GLU A 395 -16.39 -11.22 5.91
C GLU A 395 -15.21 -10.40 6.43
N TRP A 396 -14.64 -9.51 5.58
CA TRP A 396 -13.40 -8.81 5.87
C TRP A 396 -13.43 -7.97 7.15
N GLY A 397 -14.50 -7.20 7.40
CA GLY A 397 -14.61 -6.36 8.60
C GLY A 397 -14.53 -7.17 9.89
N THR A 398 -15.24 -8.30 9.93
CA THR A 398 -15.20 -9.27 11.04
C THR A 398 -13.81 -9.86 11.18
N TYR A 399 -13.20 -10.29 10.06
CA TYR A 399 -11.87 -10.88 10.04
C TYR A 399 -10.81 -9.90 10.56
N LYS A 400 -10.88 -8.64 10.13
CA LYS A 400 -9.97 -7.58 10.59
C LYS A 400 -10.09 -7.35 12.10
N GLY A 401 -11.30 -7.37 12.65
CA GLY A 401 -11.51 -7.31 14.09
C GLY A 401 -10.83 -8.43 14.86
N ILE A 402 -10.83 -9.65 14.30
CA ILE A 402 -10.15 -10.83 14.87
C ILE A 402 -8.62 -10.65 14.81
N THR A 403 -8.08 -10.23 13.68
CA THR A 403 -6.61 -10.14 13.48
C THR A 403 -5.98 -8.96 14.21
N THR A 404 -6.74 -7.89 14.50
CA THR A 404 -6.25 -6.74 15.30
C THR A 404 -6.35 -6.95 16.80
N ASN A 405 -7.19 -7.87 17.26
CA ASN A 405 -7.32 -8.19 18.68
C ASN A 405 -7.47 -9.71 18.84
N PRO A 406 -6.44 -10.49 18.51
CA PRO A 406 -6.54 -11.93 18.40
C PRO A 406 -6.79 -12.55 19.77
N LYS A 407 -8.02 -12.99 20.01
CA LYS A 407 -8.29 -14.04 20.98
C LYS A 407 -7.77 -15.34 20.35
N LYS A 408 -6.63 -15.82 20.79
CA LYS A 408 -5.93 -16.97 20.19
C LYS A 408 -6.68 -18.31 20.32
N ASP A 409 -7.87 -18.31 20.89
CA ASP A 409 -8.63 -19.52 21.26
C ASP A 409 -9.46 -20.11 20.11
N GLY A 410 -9.61 -19.41 18.99
CA GLY A 410 -10.59 -19.78 17.97
C GLY A 410 -10.04 -20.42 16.70
N TYR A 411 -8.75 -20.27 16.37
CA TYR A 411 -8.12 -20.83 15.16
C TYR A 411 -6.92 -21.71 15.50
N ASP A 412 -6.60 -22.59 14.58
CA ASP A 412 -5.34 -23.34 14.55
C ASP A 412 -4.38 -22.70 13.55
N ILE A 413 -4.89 -22.38 12.39
CA ILE A 413 -4.19 -21.71 11.30
C ILE A 413 -5.07 -20.57 10.80
N ILE A 414 -4.48 -19.44 10.44
CA ILE A 414 -5.19 -18.29 9.91
C ILE A 414 -4.49 -17.81 8.64
N LEU A 415 -5.26 -17.54 7.55
CA LEU A 415 -4.68 -16.92 6.36
C LEU A 415 -4.43 -15.45 6.64
N ASP A 416 -3.22 -14.98 6.47
CA ASP A 416 -2.89 -13.56 6.53
C ASP A 416 -2.03 -13.14 5.34
N SER A 417 -1.90 -11.85 5.15
CA SER A 417 -1.04 -11.28 4.14
C SER A 417 -0.49 -9.95 4.64
N TRP A 418 0.79 -9.96 5.00
CA TRP A 418 1.43 -8.80 5.58
C TRP A 418 2.12 -7.92 4.52
N GLY A 419 1.76 -6.63 4.48
CA GLY A 419 2.43 -5.64 3.64
C GLY A 419 3.41 -4.81 4.46
N ALA A 420 4.69 -4.89 4.16
CA ALA A 420 5.71 -4.05 4.78
C ALA A 420 5.59 -2.60 4.29
N SER A 421 4.63 -1.85 4.82
CA SER A 421 4.26 -0.53 4.32
C SER A 421 5.40 0.49 4.34
N THR A 422 6.34 0.38 5.28
CA THR A 422 7.54 1.25 5.33
C THR A 422 8.62 0.85 4.34
N GLY A 423 8.53 -0.36 3.75
CA GLY A 423 9.59 -0.94 2.94
C GLY A 423 10.85 -1.34 3.75
N ASP A 424 10.77 -1.36 5.08
CA ASP A 424 11.88 -1.68 5.99
C ASP A 424 11.60 -2.95 6.79
N ALA A 425 12.64 -3.75 7.04
CA ALA A 425 12.58 -5.00 7.80
C ALA A 425 12.02 -4.84 9.21
N ASP A 426 12.17 -3.67 9.85
CA ASP A 426 11.61 -3.42 11.17
C ASP A 426 10.09 -3.59 11.16
N TRP A 427 9.39 -2.90 10.24
CA TRP A 427 7.94 -3.00 10.11
C TRP A 427 7.48 -4.34 9.54
N ALA A 428 8.34 -5.00 8.74
CA ALA A 428 8.04 -6.32 8.22
C ALA A 428 8.07 -7.42 9.29
N ALA A 429 9.02 -7.34 10.22
CA ALA A 429 9.30 -8.42 11.16
C ALA A 429 8.76 -8.16 12.57
N ARG A 430 9.05 -7.00 13.17
CA ARG A 430 8.81 -6.77 14.60
C ARG A 430 7.33 -6.88 15.01
N PRO A 431 6.34 -6.30 14.30
CA PRO A 431 4.94 -6.45 14.67
C PRO A 431 4.44 -7.88 14.66
N ASN A 432 5.03 -8.76 13.84
CA ASN A 432 4.59 -10.11 13.60
C ASN A 432 5.32 -11.16 14.46
N PHE A 433 6.59 -10.92 14.79
CA PHE A 433 7.46 -11.93 15.37
C PHE A 433 8.06 -11.56 16.73
N ALA A 434 7.99 -10.29 17.16
CA ALA A 434 8.32 -9.97 18.54
C ALA A 434 7.27 -10.55 19.49
N THR A 435 7.70 -11.02 20.66
CA THR A 435 6.81 -11.57 21.71
C THR A 435 5.66 -10.60 22.03
N THR A 436 5.93 -9.30 22.07
CA THR A 436 4.94 -8.22 22.31
C THR A 436 4.41 -7.60 21.03
N GLY A 437 4.65 -8.20 19.87
CA GLY A 437 4.27 -7.66 18.57
C GLY A 437 2.76 -7.50 18.42
N SER A 438 2.33 -6.35 17.92
CA SER A 438 0.91 -5.97 17.80
C SER A 438 0.11 -6.85 16.84
N SER A 439 0.80 -7.55 15.93
CA SER A 439 0.24 -8.46 14.91
C SER A 439 0.80 -9.88 15.05
N ASN A 440 1.30 -10.27 16.22
CA ASN A 440 1.84 -11.61 16.47
C ASN A 440 0.69 -12.65 16.53
N LEU A 441 0.14 -13.00 15.37
CA LEU A 441 -0.95 -13.98 15.24
C LEU A 441 -0.50 -15.39 15.64
N SER A 442 0.74 -15.75 15.35
CA SER A 442 1.26 -17.09 15.73
C SER A 442 1.45 -17.28 17.24
N GLY A 443 1.61 -16.20 17.98
CA GLY A 443 1.96 -16.27 19.41
C GLY A 443 3.37 -16.75 19.65
N ILE A 444 4.29 -16.55 18.69
CA ILE A 444 5.71 -16.84 18.87
C ILE A 444 6.26 -16.07 20.07
N THR A 445 7.05 -16.74 20.90
CA THR A 445 7.84 -16.16 21.97
C THR A 445 9.25 -16.71 21.87
N ASN A 446 10.24 -15.82 21.67
CA ASN A 446 11.64 -16.23 21.55
C ASN A 446 12.54 -15.05 21.95
N ALA A 447 13.27 -15.18 23.06
CA ALA A 447 14.08 -14.11 23.62
C ALA A 447 15.25 -13.68 22.71
N ASP A 448 15.87 -14.61 21.99
CA ASP A 448 16.96 -14.30 21.06
C ASP A 448 16.44 -13.53 19.85
N LEU A 449 15.27 -13.91 19.35
CA LEU A 449 14.59 -13.18 18.27
C LEU A 449 14.20 -11.77 18.73
N ASP A 450 13.60 -11.63 19.90
CA ASP A 450 13.24 -10.32 20.46
C ASP A 450 14.47 -9.41 20.58
N ALA A 451 15.61 -9.94 21.06
CA ALA A 451 16.86 -9.19 21.16
C ALA A 451 17.39 -8.74 19.79
N LEU A 452 17.30 -9.61 18.76
CA LEU A 452 17.70 -9.25 17.40
C LEU A 452 16.78 -8.18 16.77
N LEU A 453 15.46 -8.31 16.96
CA LEU A 453 14.49 -7.34 16.45
C LEU A 453 14.67 -5.97 17.12
N ASP A 454 14.87 -5.94 18.44
CA ASP A 454 15.18 -4.72 19.20
C ASP A 454 16.52 -4.10 18.76
N LYS A 455 17.56 -4.91 18.60
CA LYS A 455 18.85 -4.44 18.08
C LYS A 455 18.71 -3.87 16.66
N GLY A 456 18.02 -4.57 15.76
CA GLY A 456 17.82 -4.12 14.38
C GLY A 456 17.09 -2.78 14.30
N MET A 457 16.11 -2.56 15.15
CA MET A 457 15.38 -1.30 15.28
C MET A 457 16.29 -0.14 15.75
N LYS A 458 17.13 -0.39 16.78
CA LYS A 458 17.95 0.61 17.46
C LYS A 458 19.32 0.87 16.82
N THR A 459 19.72 0.12 15.82
CA THR A 459 21.00 0.27 15.13
C THR A 459 20.85 1.24 13.96
N ALA A 460 21.68 2.29 13.91
CA ALA A 460 21.71 3.27 12.83
C ALA A 460 22.51 2.78 11.61
N ASN A 461 23.56 1.96 11.81
CA ASN A 461 24.42 1.45 10.75
C ASN A 461 23.65 0.46 9.84
N PRO A 462 23.52 0.72 8.51
CA PRO A 462 22.71 -0.11 7.62
C PRO A 462 23.24 -1.54 7.47
N ASP A 463 24.57 -1.72 7.41
CA ASP A 463 25.17 -3.05 7.20
C ASP A 463 24.99 -3.93 8.44
N GLU A 464 25.19 -3.37 9.62
CA GLU A 464 24.93 -4.06 10.89
C GLU A 464 23.45 -4.41 11.04
N ARG A 465 22.54 -3.49 10.70
CA ARG A 465 21.10 -3.74 10.69
C ARG A 465 20.75 -4.91 9.77
N LYS A 466 21.28 -4.89 8.53
CA LYS A 466 21.02 -5.95 7.54
C LYS A 466 21.48 -7.31 8.05
N LYS A 467 22.67 -7.39 8.66
CA LYS A 467 23.17 -8.62 9.28
C LYS A 467 22.24 -9.08 10.42
N THR A 468 21.82 -8.16 11.28
CA THR A 468 20.93 -8.44 12.41
C THR A 468 19.58 -9.02 11.94
N TYR A 469 18.96 -8.44 10.91
CA TYR A 469 17.72 -8.99 10.36
C TYR A 469 17.93 -10.32 9.63
N ASN A 470 19.07 -10.54 8.98
CA ASN A 470 19.38 -11.86 8.42
C ASN A 470 19.44 -12.95 9.50
N ASP A 471 20.05 -12.66 10.65
CA ASP A 471 20.10 -13.60 11.77
C ASP A 471 18.70 -13.82 12.37
N ALA A 472 17.87 -12.76 12.48
CA ALA A 472 16.47 -12.89 12.88
C ALA A 472 15.65 -13.77 11.91
N LEU A 473 15.83 -13.60 10.59
CA LEU A 473 15.15 -14.41 9.57
C LEU A 473 15.49 -15.89 9.65
N LYS A 474 16.73 -16.26 10.01
CA LYS A 474 17.11 -17.65 10.25
C LYS A 474 16.34 -18.27 11.42
N ILE A 475 16.24 -17.55 12.54
CA ILE A 475 15.46 -18.00 13.70
C ILE A 475 13.99 -18.16 13.33
N ILE A 476 13.41 -17.18 12.63
CA ILE A 476 12.01 -17.24 12.20
C ILE A 476 11.78 -18.47 11.31
N LYS A 477 12.67 -18.74 10.36
CA LYS A 477 12.58 -19.93 9.52
C LYS A 477 12.66 -21.21 10.35
N GLU A 478 13.63 -21.34 11.25
CA GLU A 478 13.82 -22.52 12.11
C GLU A 478 12.59 -22.77 13.00
N GLN A 479 12.02 -21.70 13.57
CA GLN A 479 10.82 -21.78 14.41
C GLN A 479 9.54 -22.05 13.62
N ALA A 480 9.53 -21.74 12.30
CA ALA A 480 8.40 -21.95 11.40
C ALA A 480 7.04 -21.46 11.95
N PRO A 481 6.90 -20.22 12.43
CA PRO A 481 5.65 -19.74 13.03
C PRO A 481 4.51 -19.63 12.00
N TRP A 482 4.86 -19.58 10.72
CA TRP A 482 3.95 -19.49 9.58
C TRP A 482 4.21 -20.62 8.57
N ILE A 483 3.18 -20.98 7.80
CA ILE A 483 3.41 -21.57 6.49
C ILE A 483 3.71 -20.39 5.57
N PHE A 484 4.97 -20.26 5.15
CA PHE A 484 5.42 -19.23 4.22
C PHE A 484 5.05 -19.64 2.80
N VAL A 485 4.18 -18.88 2.14
CA VAL A 485 3.66 -19.29 0.84
C VAL A 485 4.32 -18.54 -0.30
N LEU A 486 4.09 -17.23 -0.39
CA LEU A 486 4.55 -16.46 -1.55
C LEU A 486 4.69 -14.96 -1.25
N ASP A 487 5.51 -14.33 -2.08
CA ASP A 487 5.56 -12.89 -2.24
C ASP A 487 4.65 -12.48 -3.40
N ASN A 488 3.79 -11.49 -3.18
CA ASN A 488 2.84 -11.01 -4.17
C ASN A 488 3.53 -10.18 -5.27
N LYS A 489 2.88 -10.12 -6.44
CA LYS A 489 3.11 -9.06 -7.44
C LYS A 489 1.87 -8.18 -7.53
N GLN A 490 2.10 -6.89 -7.74
CA GLN A 490 1.03 -5.94 -8.03
C GLN A 490 0.77 -5.94 -9.53
N ILE A 491 -0.49 -5.93 -9.92
CA ILE A 491 -0.89 -5.90 -11.31
C ILE A 491 -1.87 -4.75 -11.49
N THR A 492 -1.50 -3.78 -12.33
CA THR A 492 -2.29 -2.57 -12.62
C THR A 492 -2.51 -2.47 -14.12
N GLY A 493 -3.73 -2.27 -14.54
CA GLY A 493 -4.08 -2.00 -15.93
C GLY A 493 -4.11 -0.49 -16.19
N VAL A 494 -3.49 -0.04 -17.29
CA VAL A 494 -3.38 1.38 -17.65
C VAL A 494 -3.62 1.54 -19.13
N ARG A 495 -4.44 2.52 -19.56
CA ARG A 495 -4.61 2.87 -20.98
C ARG A 495 -3.30 3.38 -21.56
N LYS A 496 -2.96 3.01 -22.81
CA LYS A 496 -1.71 3.42 -23.48
C LYS A 496 -1.55 4.94 -23.69
N ASN A 497 -2.65 5.68 -23.67
CA ASN A 497 -2.64 7.14 -23.72
C ASN A 497 -2.45 7.79 -22.33
N VAL A 498 -2.20 7.01 -21.28
CA VAL A 498 -1.91 7.49 -19.93
C VAL A 498 -0.46 7.15 -19.56
N GLU A 499 0.27 8.15 -19.13
CA GLU A 499 1.66 8.08 -18.69
C GLU A 499 1.80 8.58 -17.26
N GLY A 500 2.96 8.33 -16.62
CA GLY A 500 3.27 8.80 -15.26
C GLY A 500 2.54 8.05 -14.14
N VAL A 501 1.92 6.90 -14.46
CA VAL A 501 1.29 6.00 -13.48
C VAL A 501 2.25 4.89 -13.13
N TYR A 502 2.48 4.67 -11.85
CA TYR A 502 3.29 3.56 -11.35
C TYR A 502 2.84 3.14 -9.95
N THR A 503 3.36 2.03 -9.44
CA THR A 503 3.11 1.55 -8.09
C THR A 503 4.41 1.43 -7.32
N TRP A 504 4.44 1.89 -6.06
CA TRP A 504 5.53 1.57 -5.15
C TRP A 504 5.39 0.13 -4.64
N THR A 505 6.50 -0.44 -4.18
CA THR A 505 6.52 -1.81 -3.64
C THR A 505 5.55 -2.02 -2.46
N ASN A 506 5.24 -0.96 -1.70
CA ASN A 506 4.25 -0.97 -0.62
C ASN A 506 2.78 -0.85 -1.10
N GLU A 507 2.54 -1.17 -2.38
CA GLU A 507 1.21 -1.18 -3.02
C GLU A 507 0.54 0.21 -3.14
N ARG A 508 1.31 1.29 -3.11
CA ARG A 508 0.80 2.63 -3.41
C ARG A 508 0.69 2.85 -4.91
N LEU A 509 -0.50 3.15 -5.36
CA LEU A 509 -0.76 3.60 -6.73
C LEU A 509 -0.45 5.10 -6.82
N ILE A 510 0.58 5.46 -7.57
CA ILE A 510 1.06 6.83 -7.71
C ILE A 510 0.50 7.43 -8.99
N LEU A 511 -0.27 8.50 -8.83
CA LEU A 511 -1.01 9.18 -9.89
C LEU A 511 -0.68 10.68 -9.99
N ARG A 512 0.15 11.18 -9.08
CA ARG A 512 0.46 12.62 -8.98
C ARG A 512 1.12 13.19 -10.24
N ASP A 513 1.85 12.35 -10.98
CA ASP A 513 2.55 12.70 -12.22
C ASP A 513 1.80 12.25 -13.49
N ALA A 514 0.56 11.75 -13.32
CA ALA A 514 -0.22 11.22 -14.43
C ALA A 514 -0.46 12.27 -15.52
N LEU A 515 -0.33 11.84 -16.76
CA LEU A 515 -0.63 12.59 -17.99
C LEU A 515 -1.54 11.74 -18.85
N LYS A 516 -2.65 12.31 -19.34
CA LYS A 516 -3.53 11.67 -20.31
C LYS A 516 -3.42 12.41 -21.65
N LYS A 517 -2.91 11.71 -22.66
CA LYS A 517 -2.78 12.21 -24.05
C LYS A 517 -4.08 12.20 -24.83
#